data_fcd31284d20426027064696a4934fe9e
#
_entry.id   fcd31284d20426027064696a4934fe9e
#
_cell.length_a   1.000
_cell.length_b   1.000
_cell.length_c   1.000
_cell.angle_alpha   90.00
_cell.angle_beta   90.00
_cell.angle_gamma   90.00
#
_symmetry.space_group_name_H-M   'P 1'
#
loop_
_entity.id
_entity.type
_entity.pdbx_description
1 polymer ?
#
loop_
_entity_poly.entity_id
_entity_poly.type
_entity_poly.pdbx_seq_one_letter_code
_entity_poly.pdbx_strand_id
1 'polypeptide(L)'
;MRTSPYRPRGHQDGTLWTLRHAIGATVAVSAAVIALVTPTAAANAAPHNPSPSGGAAGQDTVTTHTGATTAQEQDRVNRYWTPERMKLAGALVPEITPVPEDDNTPDDPHPLPANTPDSGAVWTHGGAVEKNVGRLFFTFSDGYDGSCTATVVTSVNRSTVITAAHCLRGVGSPSVDDTWNHNFYFVPGYRNGTKPLGGFSVRTMATSSRWDTDPDTTESSDVAAAGYDAGLLVANSNAGGHPIEDVTGSQHIGFGEPVEGEFVHAFGYPAYGLNDPGDKYVGSRMIHCAGTSHPGPKVPLLWGETCDMSAGSSGGPHLAHFDTRTGIGTVVGVTTTNEELAGGQTPTLYATRLGDSAHRLYDWAQWCQ
;
A
#
# COMPACT_ATOMS: atom_id res chain seq x y z
N MET A 1 -29.57 45.07 2.75
CA MET A 1 -28.53 44.11 2.44
C MET A 1 -28.71 42.91 3.38
N ARG A 2 -29.22 41.80 2.86
CA ARG A 2 -29.51 40.58 3.65
C ARG A 2 -28.49 39.55 3.27
N THR A 3 -27.63 39.20 4.21
CA THR A 3 -26.67 38.08 4.08
C THR A 3 -27.40 36.77 4.39
N SER A 4 -27.46 35.90 3.41
CA SER A 4 -27.95 34.52 3.55
C SER A 4 -26.84 33.64 4.09
N PRO A 5 -27.07 32.79 5.09
CA PRO A 5 -26.04 31.87 5.55
C PRO A 5 -25.96 30.65 4.61
N TYR A 6 -24.76 30.38 4.10
CA TYR A 6 -24.39 29.18 3.38
C TYR A 6 -24.49 27.98 4.33
N ARG A 7 -25.33 26.99 4.02
CA ARG A 7 -25.34 25.68 4.68
C ARG A 7 -24.42 24.75 3.91
N PRO A 8 -23.39 24.17 4.52
CA PRO A 8 -22.65 23.11 3.90
C PRO A 8 -23.52 21.85 3.81
N ARG A 9 -23.59 21.24 2.64
CA ARG A 9 -24.17 19.91 2.43
C ARG A 9 -23.27 18.91 3.14
N GLY A 10 -23.90 17.97 3.85
CA GLY A 10 -23.25 16.96 4.63
C GLY A 10 -22.22 16.16 3.83
N HIS A 11 -21.07 16.01 4.42
CA HIS A 11 -20.07 15.04 4.05
C HIS A 11 -20.69 13.65 4.16
N GLN A 12 -20.63 12.89 3.10
CA GLN A 12 -20.64 11.43 3.20
C GLN A 12 -19.24 11.05 3.67
N ASP A 13 -19.22 10.41 4.83
CA ASP A 13 -18.02 9.95 5.50
C ASP A 13 -17.15 9.13 4.57
N GLY A 14 -15.94 9.62 4.30
CA GLY A 14 -14.86 8.76 3.85
C GLY A 14 -14.64 7.74 4.95
N THR A 15 -14.99 6.50 4.66
CA THR A 15 -14.93 5.37 5.58
C THR A 15 -13.49 5.17 6.02
N LEU A 16 -13.16 5.69 7.18
CA LEU A 16 -12.06 5.19 7.98
C LEU A 16 -12.41 3.74 8.35
N TRP A 17 -11.59 2.82 7.90
CA TRP A 17 -11.76 1.39 8.15
C TRP A 17 -11.52 1.08 9.63
N THR A 18 -12.59 1.06 10.41
CA THR A 18 -12.54 0.60 11.80
C THR A 18 -13.27 -0.74 11.91
N LEU A 19 -12.53 -1.81 12.20
CA LEU A 19 -13.10 -3.10 12.56
C LEU A 19 -13.80 -2.99 13.94
N ARG A 20 -15.13 -2.98 13.96
CA ARG A 20 -15.91 -3.12 15.21
C ARG A 20 -16.12 -4.60 15.53
N HIS A 21 -15.66 -5.03 16.71
CA HIS A 21 -15.86 -6.37 17.26
C HIS A 21 -17.31 -6.58 17.71
N ALA A 22 -17.93 -7.66 17.23
CA ALA A 22 -19.13 -8.25 17.85
C ALA A 22 -18.74 -9.57 18.52
N ILE A 23 -18.83 -9.61 19.86
CA ILE A 23 -18.62 -10.83 20.66
C ILE A 23 -19.93 -11.62 20.67
N GLY A 24 -19.94 -12.78 20.03
CA GLY A 24 -21.01 -13.76 20.11
C GLY A 24 -20.52 -15.07 20.74
N ALA A 25 -21.00 -15.36 21.94
CA ALA A 25 -20.71 -16.62 22.64
C ALA A 25 -21.52 -17.77 22.01
N THR A 26 -20.87 -18.88 21.67
CA THR A 26 -21.56 -20.13 21.31
C THR A 26 -21.12 -21.29 22.20
N VAL A 27 -22.14 -21.94 22.72
CA VAL A 27 -22.10 -23.12 23.59
C VAL A 27 -21.75 -24.36 22.77
N ALA A 28 -20.80 -25.17 23.28
CA ALA A 28 -20.44 -26.45 22.71
C ALA A 28 -21.40 -27.55 23.18
N VAL A 29 -21.92 -28.35 22.27
CA VAL A 29 -22.58 -29.63 22.56
C VAL A 29 -21.78 -30.74 21.86
N SER A 30 -21.22 -31.62 22.67
CA SER A 30 -20.51 -32.80 22.24
C SER A 30 -21.47 -33.98 22.04
N ALA A 31 -21.45 -34.60 20.86
CA ALA A 31 -22.10 -35.89 20.62
C ALA A 31 -21.08 -36.91 20.09
N ALA A 32 -20.84 -37.93 20.86
CA ALA A 32 -20.01 -39.07 20.48
C ALA A 32 -20.84 -40.07 19.65
N VAL A 33 -20.33 -40.49 18.49
CA VAL A 33 -20.90 -41.58 17.69
C VAL A 33 -19.84 -42.65 17.46
N ILE A 34 -20.18 -43.86 17.89
CA ILE A 34 -19.41 -45.09 17.75
C ILE A 34 -19.62 -45.64 16.34
N ALA A 35 -18.55 -45.89 15.59
CA ALA A 35 -18.60 -46.50 14.26
C ALA A 35 -18.38 -48.02 14.32
N LEU A 36 -19.34 -48.78 13.80
CA LEU A 36 -19.21 -50.21 13.51
C LEU A 36 -18.55 -50.39 12.12
N VAL A 37 -17.49 -51.19 12.10
CA VAL A 37 -16.79 -51.61 10.87
C VAL A 37 -17.40 -52.88 10.32
N THR A 38 -17.82 -52.93 9.07
CA THR A 38 -18.08 -54.11 8.28
C THR A 38 -17.27 -54.10 6.99
N PRO A 39 -16.63 -55.19 6.58
CA PRO A 39 -15.89 -55.26 5.34
C PRO A 39 -16.82 -55.60 4.18
N THR A 40 -16.75 -54.85 3.07
CA THR A 40 -17.37 -55.21 1.81
C THR A 40 -16.40 -55.16 0.64
N ALA A 41 -16.64 -56.06 -0.25
CA ALA A 41 -15.80 -56.51 -1.36
C ALA A 41 -15.54 -55.44 -2.41
N ALA A 42 -14.39 -55.61 -3.10
CA ALA A 42 -14.00 -54.81 -4.25
C ALA A 42 -14.93 -55.04 -5.45
N ALA A 43 -15.48 -53.96 -5.98
CA ALA A 43 -16.07 -53.92 -7.30
C ALA A 43 -15.27 -52.95 -8.17
N ASN A 44 -14.79 -53.45 -9.29
CA ASN A 44 -14.13 -52.70 -10.35
C ASN A 44 -15.04 -51.57 -10.84
N ALA A 45 -14.70 -50.34 -10.63
CA ALA A 45 -15.35 -49.20 -11.22
C ALA A 45 -14.50 -48.65 -12.38
N ALA A 46 -15.15 -48.48 -13.51
CA ALA A 46 -14.62 -47.86 -14.73
C ALA A 46 -14.21 -46.39 -14.45
N PRO A 47 -13.31 -45.81 -15.25
CA PRO A 47 -12.82 -44.44 -15.02
C PRO A 47 -13.97 -43.43 -15.21
N HIS A 48 -14.38 -42.81 -14.12
CA HIS A 48 -15.26 -41.64 -14.18
C HIS A 48 -14.43 -40.44 -14.64
N ASN A 49 -14.76 -39.90 -15.81
CA ASN A 49 -14.43 -38.55 -16.17
C ASN A 49 -15.12 -37.60 -15.17
N PRO A 50 -14.41 -36.76 -14.45
CA PRO A 50 -15.08 -35.72 -13.67
C PRO A 50 -15.65 -34.66 -14.63
N SER A 51 -16.96 -34.53 -14.63
CA SER A 51 -17.62 -33.36 -15.20
C SER A 51 -17.17 -32.12 -14.45
N PRO A 52 -16.82 -31.02 -15.14
CA PRO A 52 -16.47 -29.76 -14.47
C PRO A 52 -17.73 -29.06 -14.00
N SER A 53 -18.18 -29.37 -12.79
CA SER A 53 -19.15 -28.58 -12.05
C SER A 53 -18.41 -27.77 -10.94
N GLY A 54 -17.67 -26.80 -11.35
CA GLY A 54 -17.16 -25.73 -10.53
C GLY A 54 -17.39 -24.46 -11.29
N GLY A 55 -18.22 -23.57 -10.78
CA GLY A 55 -18.32 -22.21 -11.30
C GLY A 55 -16.90 -21.64 -11.37
N ALA A 56 -16.49 -21.19 -12.54
CA ALA A 56 -15.20 -20.56 -12.74
C ALA A 56 -15.17 -19.31 -11.87
N ALA A 57 -14.49 -19.38 -10.72
CA ALA A 57 -14.00 -18.18 -10.06
C ALA A 57 -13.19 -17.43 -11.13
N GLY A 58 -13.60 -16.20 -11.46
CA GLY A 58 -13.00 -15.42 -12.53
C GLY A 58 -11.48 -15.44 -12.37
N GLN A 59 -10.78 -15.70 -13.48
CA GLN A 59 -9.30 -15.69 -13.45
C GLN A 59 -8.84 -14.31 -12.99
N ASP A 60 -7.92 -14.27 -12.05
CA ASP A 60 -7.27 -13.04 -11.64
C ASP A 60 -6.47 -12.48 -12.83
N THR A 61 -6.85 -11.28 -13.27
CA THR A 61 -6.28 -10.60 -14.43
C THR A 61 -5.67 -9.26 -14.02
N VAL A 62 -4.84 -8.71 -14.90
CA VAL A 62 -4.26 -7.37 -14.72
C VAL A 62 -5.21 -6.34 -15.28
N THR A 63 -5.69 -5.42 -14.43
CA THR A 63 -6.47 -4.25 -14.82
C THR A 63 -5.54 -3.05 -14.95
N THR A 64 -5.53 -2.37 -16.07
CA THR A 64 -4.56 -1.32 -16.39
C THR A 64 -5.21 0.03 -16.64
N HIS A 65 -4.46 1.10 -16.39
CA HIS A 65 -4.86 2.46 -16.74
C HIS A 65 -3.68 3.24 -17.30
N THR A 66 -3.97 4.11 -18.28
CA THR A 66 -2.95 4.94 -18.93
C THR A 66 -2.82 6.28 -18.22
N GLY A 67 -1.60 6.65 -17.87
CA GLY A 67 -1.25 7.94 -17.28
C GLY A 67 -0.76 8.96 -18.30
N ALA A 68 0.31 9.69 -17.96
CA ALA A 68 0.93 10.71 -18.84
C ALA A 68 1.89 10.06 -19.84
N THR A 69 1.48 9.85 -21.08
CA THR A 69 2.27 9.18 -22.12
C THR A 69 2.99 10.14 -23.06
N THR A 70 2.46 11.35 -23.26
CA THR A 70 3.06 12.37 -24.10
C THR A 70 3.89 13.38 -23.30
N ALA A 71 4.89 13.98 -23.92
CA ALA A 71 5.70 15.03 -23.29
C ALA A 71 4.83 16.18 -22.74
N GLN A 72 3.75 16.54 -23.43
CA GLN A 72 2.84 17.59 -23.00
C GLN A 72 2.08 17.18 -21.71
N GLU A 73 1.65 15.94 -21.60
CA GLU A 73 0.98 15.41 -20.39
C GLU A 73 1.95 15.34 -19.22
N GLN A 74 3.17 14.84 -19.45
CA GLN A 74 4.23 14.79 -18.45
C GLN A 74 4.55 16.19 -17.92
N ASP A 75 4.72 17.17 -18.80
CA ASP A 75 4.94 18.56 -18.44
C ASP A 75 3.78 19.16 -17.64
N ARG A 76 2.53 18.80 -17.98
CA ARG A 76 1.36 19.24 -17.24
C ARG A 76 1.38 18.69 -15.82
N VAL A 77 1.65 17.40 -15.63
CA VAL A 77 1.75 16.76 -14.31
C VAL A 77 2.92 17.37 -13.52
N ASN A 78 4.09 17.55 -14.15
CA ASN A 78 5.25 18.14 -13.49
C ASN A 78 5.00 19.57 -12.98
N ARG A 79 4.24 20.38 -13.72
CA ARG A 79 3.87 21.74 -13.31
C ARG A 79 2.73 21.76 -12.29
N TYR A 80 1.88 20.75 -12.28
CA TYR A 80 0.77 20.66 -11.34
C TYR A 80 1.27 20.49 -9.90
N TRP A 81 2.30 19.65 -9.69
CA TRP A 81 2.85 19.35 -8.37
C TRP A 81 3.92 20.36 -7.95
N THR A 82 3.48 21.53 -7.47
CA THR A 82 4.36 22.52 -6.84
C THR A 82 4.74 22.08 -5.42
N PRO A 83 5.82 22.63 -4.82
CA PRO A 83 6.18 22.35 -3.42
C PRO A 83 5.04 22.58 -2.44
N GLU A 84 4.28 23.67 -2.62
CA GLU A 84 3.15 24.02 -1.76
C GLU A 84 2.03 22.99 -1.88
N ARG A 85 1.70 22.59 -3.13
CA ARG A 85 0.67 21.60 -3.38
C ARG A 85 1.03 20.23 -2.81
N MET A 86 2.27 19.80 -2.95
CA MET A 86 2.78 18.56 -2.38
C MET A 86 2.74 18.54 -0.84
N LYS A 87 2.97 19.67 -0.18
CA LYS A 87 2.85 19.77 1.28
C LYS A 87 1.41 19.61 1.77
N LEU A 88 0.45 20.08 0.99
CA LEU A 88 -0.97 20.04 1.34
C LEU A 88 -1.67 18.74 0.92
N ALA A 89 -1.08 17.96 0.02
CA ALA A 89 -1.66 16.70 -0.46
C ALA A 89 -1.79 15.68 0.68
N GLY A 90 -2.99 15.10 0.84
CA GLY A 90 -3.30 14.14 1.89
C GLY A 90 -3.64 14.76 3.24
N ALA A 91 -3.68 16.08 3.36
CA ALA A 91 -4.24 16.73 4.55
C ALA A 91 -5.76 16.52 4.56
N LEU A 92 -6.27 15.89 5.61
CA LEU A 92 -7.71 15.62 5.76
C LEU A 92 -8.54 16.89 5.99
N VAL A 93 -7.91 17.99 6.39
CA VAL A 93 -8.55 19.29 6.61
C VAL A 93 -7.70 20.38 5.97
N PRO A 94 -8.14 20.99 4.87
CA PRO A 94 -7.38 22.03 4.16
C PRO A 94 -7.09 23.29 4.99
N GLU A 95 -7.78 23.48 6.10
CA GLU A 95 -7.68 24.67 6.97
C GLU A 95 -6.66 24.51 8.11
N ILE A 96 -6.18 23.31 8.38
CA ILE A 96 -5.12 23.10 9.35
C ILE A 96 -3.80 23.14 8.60
N THR A 97 -3.06 24.23 8.77
CA THR A 97 -1.66 24.27 8.32
C THR A 97 -0.91 23.22 9.14
N PRO A 98 -0.40 22.13 8.52
CA PRO A 98 0.36 21.14 9.25
C PRO A 98 1.52 21.84 9.97
N VAL A 99 1.66 21.62 11.26
CA VAL A 99 2.90 22.01 11.97
C VAL A 99 4.01 21.18 11.33
N PRO A 100 5.04 21.78 10.74
CA PRO A 100 6.11 20.99 10.15
C PRO A 100 6.71 20.11 11.24
N GLU A 101 6.92 18.84 10.94
CA GLU A 101 7.80 17.99 11.73
C GLU A 101 9.12 18.75 11.92
N ASP A 102 9.74 18.58 13.07
CA ASP A 102 11.04 19.24 13.33
C ASP A 102 12.05 18.73 12.27
N ASP A 103 12.26 19.54 11.25
CA ASP A 103 13.20 19.25 10.17
C ASP A 103 14.66 19.37 10.64
N ASN A 104 14.86 19.75 11.92
CA ASN A 104 16.17 19.84 12.55
C ASN A 104 16.64 18.52 13.18
N THR A 105 15.87 17.42 13.07
CA THR A 105 16.38 16.10 13.49
C THR A 105 17.64 15.81 12.69
N PRO A 106 18.83 15.75 13.32
CA PRO A 106 20.07 15.51 12.61
C PRO A 106 20.05 14.14 11.94
N ASP A 107 20.62 14.05 10.75
CA ASP A 107 20.89 12.75 10.16
C ASP A 107 21.91 12.01 11.04
N ASP A 108 21.61 10.77 11.40
CA ASP A 108 22.54 9.91 12.11
C ASP A 108 23.43 9.20 11.07
N PRO A 109 24.74 9.49 11.01
CA PRO A 109 25.63 8.88 10.03
C PRO A 109 25.89 7.38 10.32
N HIS A 110 25.39 6.86 11.45
CA HIS A 110 25.60 5.47 11.84
C HIS A 110 24.42 4.61 11.40
N PRO A 111 24.66 3.43 10.82
CA PRO A 111 23.60 2.46 10.54
C PRO A 111 22.87 2.06 11.83
N LEU A 112 21.56 1.92 11.75
CA LEU A 112 20.77 1.34 12.83
C LEU A 112 21.27 -0.08 13.11
N PRO A 113 21.46 -0.50 14.36
CA PRO A 113 21.76 -1.90 14.65
C PRO A 113 20.71 -2.84 14.10
N ALA A 114 21.10 -3.96 13.51
CA ALA A 114 20.19 -4.91 12.92
C ALA A 114 19.17 -5.41 13.96
N ASN A 115 17.94 -5.64 13.52
CA ASN A 115 16.81 -6.12 14.35
C ASN A 115 16.55 -5.25 15.60
N THR A 116 16.74 -3.95 15.50
CA THR A 116 16.30 -3.00 16.53
C THR A 116 14.83 -2.67 16.32
N PRO A 117 13.92 -3.05 17.25
CA PRO A 117 12.51 -2.72 17.13
C PRO A 117 12.29 -1.20 17.18
N ASP A 118 11.37 -0.71 16.33
CA ASP A 118 10.95 0.68 16.27
C ASP A 118 9.47 0.72 15.91
N SER A 119 8.69 1.53 16.60
CA SER A 119 7.25 1.66 16.38
C SER A 119 6.86 2.97 15.68
N GLY A 120 7.81 3.77 15.22
CA GLY A 120 7.58 4.98 14.45
C GLY A 120 8.53 6.11 14.80
N ALA A 121 9.62 6.22 14.07
CA ALA A 121 10.59 7.29 14.15
C ALA A 121 10.99 7.81 12.76
N VAL A 122 11.46 9.03 12.69
CA VAL A 122 12.03 9.57 11.45
C VAL A 122 13.27 8.74 11.09
N TRP A 123 13.34 8.25 9.85
CA TRP A 123 14.54 7.58 9.37
C TRP A 123 15.64 8.59 9.09
N THR A 124 16.79 8.43 9.77
CA THR A 124 17.94 9.35 9.68
C THR A 124 19.24 8.63 9.33
N HIS A 125 19.17 7.31 9.09
CA HIS A 125 20.36 6.46 8.95
C HIS A 125 20.88 6.32 7.51
N GLY A 126 20.27 7.04 6.56
CA GLY A 126 20.73 7.04 5.17
C GLY A 126 20.41 5.73 4.42
N GLY A 127 21.27 5.42 3.47
CA GLY A 127 21.18 4.21 2.65
C GLY A 127 20.30 4.36 1.41
N ALA A 128 20.16 3.26 0.67
CA ALA A 128 19.40 3.25 -0.57
C ALA A 128 17.90 3.52 -0.36
N VAL A 129 17.35 3.10 0.77
CA VAL A 129 15.95 3.31 1.12
C VAL A 129 15.54 4.78 1.07
N GLU A 130 16.40 5.71 1.47
CA GLU A 130 16.14 7.15 1.35
C GLU A 130 16.02 7.66 -0.07
N LYS A 131 16.50 6.90 -1.04
CA LYS A 131 16.54 7.30 -2.45
C LYS A 131 15.45 6.63 -3.26
N ASN A 132 15.03 5.43 -2.90
CA ASN A 132 14.10 4.63 -3.70
C ASN A 132 12.72 4.44 -3.08
N VAL A 133 12.53 4.83 -1.82
CA VAL A 133 11.21 5.03 -1.21
C VAL A 133 10.85 6.51 -1.30
N GLY A 134 9.60 6.81 -1.62
CA GLY A 134 9.17 8.18 -1.82
C GLY A 134 7.68 8.37 -1.67
N ARG A 135 7.25 9.61 -1.82
CA ARG A 135 5.85 10.00 -1.74
C ARG A 135 5.22 9.97 -3.12
N LEU A 136 4.10 9.26 -3.24
CA LEU A 136 3.28 9.19 -4.44
C LEU A 136 2.12 10.17 -4.30
N PHE A 137 2.07 11.16 -5.17
CA PHE A 137 1.00 12.16 -5.23
C PHE A 137 0.04 11.83 -6.35
N PHE A 138 -1.24 12.12 -6.13
CA PHE A 138 -2.31 11.93 -7.11
C PHE A 138 -3.49 12.85 -6.80
N THR A 139 -4.38 13.01 -7.76
CA THR A 139 -5.65 13.69 -7.59
C THR A 139 -6.76 12.65 -7.63
N PHE A 140 -7.63 12.63 -6.62
CA PHE A 140 -8.82 11.78 -6.58
C PHE A 140 -9.81 12.16 -7.69
N SER A 141 -10.74 11.28 -8.00
CA SER A 141 -11.79 11.53 -9.00
C SER A 141 -12.70 12.72 -8.66
N ASP A 142 -12.82 13.08 -7.40
CA ASP A 142 -13.57 14.27 -6.91
C ASP A 142 -12.74 15.56 -6.92
N GLY A 143 -11.46 15.51 -7.34
CA GLY A 143 -10.58 16.66 -7.54
C GLY A 143 -9.70 17.03 -6.33
N TYR A 144 -9.79 16.33 -5.20
CA TYR A 144 -8.88 16.54 -4.08
C TYR A 144 -7.52 15.88 -4.32
N ASP A 145 -6.46 16.49 -3.79
CA ASP A 145 -5.11 15.95 -3.89
C ASP A 145 -4.83 15.00 -2.72
N GLY A 146 -4.36 13.80 -3.06
CA GLY A 146 -3.99 12.75 -2.13
C GLY A 146 -2.51 12.42 -2.21
N SER A 147 -2.04 11.68 -1.22
CA SER A 147 -0.71 11.10 -1.26
C SER A 147 -0.64 9.75 -0.55
N CYS A 148 0.23 8.92 -1.07
CA CYS A 148 0.63 7.62 -0.55
C CYS A 148 2.15 7.50 -0.53
N THR A 149 2.64 6.36 -0.12
CA THR A 149 4.05 5.96 -0.23
C THR A 149 4.22 4.97 -1.38
N ALA A 150 5.36 5.00 -2.04
CA ALA A 150 5.70 4.03 -3.08
C ALA A 150 7.21 3.74 -3.10
N THR A 151 7.60 2.65 -3.77
CA THR A 151 8.98 2.15 -3.75
C THR A 151 9.42 1.70 -5.14
N VAL A 152 10.59 2.15 -5.58
CA VAL A 152 11.23 1.64 -6.79
C VAL A 152 11.71 0.21 -6.55
N VAL A 153 11.30 -0.72 -7.39
CA VAL A 153 11.73 -2.12 -7.33
C VAL A 153 12.53 -2.48 -8.56
N THR A 154 13.53 -3.35 -8.39
CA THR A 154 14.35 -3.87 -9.50
C THR A 154 13.45 -4.40 -10.61
N SER A 155 13.68 -3.99 -11.85
CA SER A 155 12.87 -4.40 -13.00
C SER A 155 13.62 -4.32 -14.31
N VAL A 156 13.18 -5.09 -15.32
CA VAL A 156 13.79 -5.12 -16.66
C VAL A 156 13.76 -3.73 -17.32
N ASN A 157 12.65 -3.00 -17.20
CA ASN A 157 12.50 -1.65 -17.75
C ASN A 157 13.12 -0.55 -16.87
N ARG A 158 13.58 -0.88 -15.66
CA ARG A 158 14.18 0.04 -14.69
C ARG A 158 13.28 1.23 -14.33
N SER A 159 11.97 1.02 -14.42
CA SER A 159 10.95 2.08 -14.27
C SER A 159 9.78 1.66 -13.40
N THR A 160 9.84 0.46 -12.80
CA THR A 160 8.73 -0.11 -12.03
C THR A 160 8.74 0.38 -10.59
N VAL A 161 7.58 0.82 -10.13
CA VAL A 161 7.34 1.33 -8.77
C VAL A 161 6.14 0.58 -8.19
N ILE A 162 6.24 0.09 -6.96
CA ILE A 162 5.16 -0.59 -6.23
C ILE A 162 4.52 0.35 -5.21
N THR A 163 3.21 0.22 -5.03
CA THR A 163 2.39 0.92 -4.04
C THR A 163 1.16 0.07 -3.68
N ALA A 164 0.20 0.60 -2.94
CA ALA A 164 -1.09 -0.04 -2.72
C ALA A 164 -2.06 0.21 -3.89
N ALA A 165 -2.96 -0.74 -4.16
CA ALA A 165 -3.98 -0.60 -5.20
C ALA A 165 -4.97 0.53 -4.86
N HIS A 166 -5.35 0.69 -3.59
CA HIS A 166 -6.24 1.77 -3.15
C HIS A 166 -5.65 3.18 -3.38
N CYS A 167 -4.33 3.31 -3.51
CA CYS A 167 -3.68 4.57 -3.91
C CYS A 167 -3.88 4.87 -5.39
N LEU A 168 -4.15 3.87 -6.21
CA LEU A 168 -4.33 4.01 -7.65
C LEU A 168 -5.78 4.23 -8.02
N ARG A 169 -6.69 3.52 -7.36
CA ARG A 169 -8.12 3.61 -7.59
C ARG A 169 -8.95 3.13 -6.40
N GLY A 170 -10.19 3.58 -6.30
CA GLY A 170 -11.15 3.11 -5.30
C GLY A 170 -11.51 1.63 -5.47
N VAL A 171 -12.10 1.06 -4.42
CA VAL A 171 -12.68 -0.30 -4.46
C VAL A 171 -14.05 -0.25 -5.15
N GLY A 172 -14.27 -1.17 -6.06
CA GLY A 172 -15.60 -1.61 -6.46
C GLY A 172 -16.46 -0.64 -7.28
N SER A 173 -16.47 -0.85 -8.55
CA SER A 173 -17.61 -0.92 -9.44
C SER A 173 -17.11 -1.41 -10.80
N PRO A 174 -17.60 -2.53 -11.33
CA PRO A 174 -17.07 -3.11 -12.57
C PRO A 174 -17.41 -2.28 -13.83
N SER A 175 -18.05 -1.14 -13.69
CA SER A 175 -18.50 -0.32 -14.82
C SER A 175 -17.68 0.96 -15.04
N VAL A 176 -16.50 1.14 -14.43
CA VAL A 176 -16.04 2.53 -14.25
C VAL A 176 -14.59 2.76 -14.57
N ASP A 177 -14.34 3.38 -15.70
CA ASP A 177 -13.15 4.20 -15.96
C ASP A 177 -12.98 5.32 -14.90
N ASP A 178 -14.03 5.63 -14.14
CA ASP A 178 -14.09 6.77 -13.19
C ASP A 178 -13.53 6.49 -11.79
N THR A 179 -13.06 5.28 -11.49
CA THR A 179 -12.49 4.98 -10.17
C THR A 179 -10.99 5.22 -10.07
N TRP A 180 -10.31 5.40 -11.19
CA TRP A 180 -8.88 5.70 -11.20
C TRP A 180 -8.59 7.13 -10.78
N ASN A 181 -7.61 7.26 -9.89
CA ASN A 181 -7.02 8.56 -9.59
C ASN A 181 -6.18 9.04 -10.78
N HIS A 182 -5.84 10.32 -10.81
CA HIS A 182 -5.12 10.92 -11.93
C HIS A 182 -4.00 11.87 -11.46
N ASN A 183 -3.28 12.48 -12.39
CA ASN A 183 -2.11 13.34 -12.11
C ASN A 183 -1.02 12.68 -11.26
N PHE A 184 -0.81 11.38 -11.41
CA PHE A 184 0.19 10.64 -10.63
C PHE A 184 1.59 11.20 -10.80
N TYR A 185 2.24 11.44 -9.66
CA TYR A 185 3.59 11.97 -9.58
C TYR A 185 4.35 11.35 -8.41
N PHE A 186 5.39 10.61 -8.70
CA PHE A 186 6.23 9.99 -7.68
C PHE A 186 7.47 10.83 -7.40
N VAL A 187 7.74 11.10 -6.13
CA VAL A 187 8.91 11.86 -5.67
C VAL A 187 9.73 10.99 -4.73
N PRO A 188 10.76 10.30 -5.26
CA PRO A 188 11.66 9.50 -4.46
C PRO A 188 12.47 10.40 -3.53
N GLY A 189 12.69 9.95 -2.28
CA GLY A 189 13.41 10.71 -1.27
C GLY A 189 12.75 12.05 -0.92
N TYR A 190 11.42 12.14 -1.03
CA TYR A 190 10.69 13.37 -0.71
C TYR A 190 11.04 13.88 0.68
N ARG A 191 11.25 15.20 0.80
CA ARG A 191 11.51 15.85 2.08
C ARG A 191 10.92 17.26 2.06
N ASN A 192 9.90 17.50 2.87
CA ASN A 192 9.30 18.83 3.12
C ASN A 192 9.06 19.70 1.88
N GLY A 193 8.42 19.16 0.85
CA GLY A 193 8.15 19.86 -0.42
C GLY A 193 9.31 19.82 -1.40
N THR A 194 10.48 19.29 -1.05
CA THR A 194 11.61 19.18 -1.96
C THR A 194 11.61 17.86 -2.73
N LYS A 195 12.27 17.88 -3.87
CA LYS A 195 12.44 16.75 -4.79
C LYS A 195 13.94 16.53 -5.04
N PRO A 196 14.68 15.96 -4.06
CA PRO A 196 16.15 15.89 -4.14
C PRO A 196 16.65 15.09 -5.34
N LEU A 197 15.90 14.10 -5.79
CA LEU A 197 16.22 13.27 -6.97
C LEU A 197 15.29 13.56 -8.16
N GLY A 198 14.58 14.69 -8.12
CA GLY A 198 13.55 15.01 -9.09
C GLY A 198 12.21 14.34 -8.75
N GLY A 199 11.29 14.42 -9.69
CA GLY A 199 9.99 13.75 -9.59
C GLY A 199 9.62 13.16 -10.95
N PHE A 200 8.82 12.12 -10.93
CA PHE A 200 8.54 11.27 -12.08
C PHE A 200 7.02 11.18 -12.28
N SER A 201 6.54 11.63 -13.42
CA SER A 201 5.17 11.34 -13.84
C SER A 201 5.01 9.84 -14.16
N VAL A 202 3.81 9.33 -14.04
CA VAL A 202 3.51 7.92 -14.29
C VAL A 202 2.92 7.77 -15.69
N ARG A 203 3.44 6.80 -16.46
CA ARG A 203 2.95 6.53 -17.82
C ARG A 203 1.81 5.54 -17.86
N THR A 204 1.84 4.52 -16.98
CA THR A 204 0.78 3.50 -16.87
C THR A 204 0.80 2.87 -15.49
N MET A 205 -0.31 2.26 -15.11
CA MET A 205 -0.49 1.63 -13.80
C MET A 205 -1.37 0.40 -13.90
N ALA A 206 -1.26 -0.48 -12.92
CA ALA A 206 -2.03 -1.71 -12.87
C ALA A 206 -2.41 -2.13 -11.44
N THR A 207 -3.57 -2.75 -11.34
CA THR A 207 -4.06 -3.46 -10.15
C THR A 207 -4.58 -4.83 -10.55
N SER A 208 -4.72 -5.74 -9.59
CA SER A 208 -5.42 -7.01 -9.81
C SER A 208 -6.91 -6.78 -10.02
N SER A 209 -7.55 -7.60 -10.88
CA SER A 209 -9.01 -7.66 -10.97
C SER A 209 -9.65 -8.16 -9.67
N ARG A 210 -8.89 -8.82 -8.80
CA ARG A 210 -9.33 -9.22 -7.46
C ARG A 210 -9.50 -8.03 -6.51
N TRP A 211 -8.85 -6.91 -6.78
CA TRP A 211 -9.10 -5.65 -6.10
C TRP A 211 -10.51 -5.09 -6.39
N ASP A 212 -11.10 -5.45 -7.55
CA ASP A 212 -12.43 -4.98 -7.97
C ASP A 212 -13.58 -5.83 -7.47
N THR A 213 -13.33 -7.10 -7.34
CA THR A 213 -14.38 -8.10 -7.19
C THR A 213 -14.08 -9.02 -6.04
N ASP A 214 -14.70 -8.79 -4.92
CA ASP A 214 -15.14 -9.91 -4.13
C ASP A 214 -16.66 -10.06 -4.30
N PRO A 215 -17.13 -10.92 -5.21
CA PRO A 215 -18.55 -11.15 -5.44
C PRO A 215 -19.23 -11.91 -4.29
N ASP A 216 -18.48 -12.46 -3.34
CA ASP A 216 -18.99 -13.35 -2.30
C ASP A 216 -19.17 -12.70 -0.93
N THR A 217 -18.87 -11.41 -0.79
CA THR A 217 -18.91 -10.77 0.53
C THR A 217 -20.16 -9.96 0.75
N THR A 218 -21.10 -10.55 1.42
CA THR A 218 -22.23 -9.85 2.04
C THR A 218 -21.87 -9.10 3.32
N GLU A 219 -20.64 -9.24 3.86
CA GLU A 219 -20.25 -8.61 5.14
C GLU A 219 -18.85 -7.99 5.22
N SER A 220 -17.98 -8.15 4.25
CA SER A 220 -16.63 -7.54 4.31
C SER A 220 -15.87 -7.59 2.97
N SER A 221 -16.47 -7.10 1.88
CA SER A 221 -15.80 -6.92 0.58
C SER A 221 -14.42 -6.31 0.74
N ASP A 222 -14.36 -5.43 1.67
CA ASP A 222 -13.19 -4.61 1.95
C ASP A 222 -12.03 -5.42 2.57
N VAL A 223 -12.31 -6.39 3.43
CA VAL A 223 -11.26 -7.16 4.12
C VAL A 223 -10.62 -8.17 3.17
N ALA A 224 -11.40 -8.81 2.29
CA ALA A 224 -10.87 -9.74 1.30
C ALA A 224 -10.10 -8.98 0.19
N ALA A 225 -10.58 -7.81 -0.23
CA ALA A 225 -9.90 -6.93 -1.16
C ALA A 225 -8.53 -6.48 -0.64
N ALA A 226 -8.39 -6.21 0.66
CA ALA A 226 -7.12 -5.83 1.27
C ALA A 226 -6.01 -6.86 1.06
N GLY A 227 -6.34 -8.14 0.88
CA GLY A 227 -5.38 -9.19 0.50
C GLY A 227 -4.84 -9.07 -0.94
N TYR A 228 -5.42 -8.22 -1.76
CA TYR A 228 -5.03 -7.94 -3.16
C TYR A 228 -4.67 -6.47 -3.38
N ASP A 229 -4.44 -5.73 -2.30
CA ASP A 229 -4.17 -4.30 -2.32
C ASP A 229 -2.72 -3.97 -2.71
N ALA A 230 -2.23 -4.58 -3.79
CA ALA A 230 -0.97 -4.22 -4.41
C ALA A 230 -1.20 -3.57 -5.77
N GLY A 231 -0.48 -2.48 -6.03
CA GLY A 231 -0.54 -1.75 -7.28
C GLY A 231 0.85 -1.50 -7.85
N LEU A 232 1.00 -1.55 -9.16
CA LEU A 232 2.24 -1.28 -9.87
C LEU A 232 2.09 -0.06 -10.77
N LEU A 233 3.14 0.74 -10.83
CA LEU A 233 3.28 1.91 -11.67
C LEU A 233 4.51 1.74 -12.57
N VAL A 234 4.45 2.27 -13.78
CA VAL A 234 5.62 2.47 -14.64
C VAL A 234 5.88 3.97 -14.76
N ALA A 235 6.99 4.42 -14.19
CA ALA A 235 7.38 5.81 -14.22
C ALA A 235 7.92 6.20 -15.61
N ASN A 236 7.67 7.44 -16.03
CA ASN A 236 8.37 8.02 -17.16
C ASN A 236 9.83 8.28 -16.79
N SER A 237 10.72 8.30 -17.79
CA SER A 237 12.08 8.78 -17.59
C SER A 237 12.08 10.26 -17.16
N ASN A 238 13.10 10.68 -16.43
CA ASN A 238 13.31 12.09 -16.11
C ASN A 238 13.61 12.93 -17.36
N ALA A 239 13.73 14.25 -17.20
CA ALA A 239 14.05 15.16 -18.30
C ALA A 239 15.40 14.87 -18.99
N GLY A 240 16.29 14.13 -18.34
CA GLY A 240 17.56 13.66 -18.91
C GLY A 240 17.45 12.33 -19.67
N GLY A 241 16.25 11.74 -19.75
CA GLY A 241 16.02 10.44 -20.40
C GLY A 241 16.42 9.23 -19.55
N HIS A 242 16.72 9.42 -18.25
CA HIS A 242 17.12 8.33 -17.37
C HIS A 242 15.89 7.68 -16.72
N PRO A 243 15.79 6.33 -16.77
CA PRO A 243 14.82 5.57 -15.99
C PRO A 243 14.99 5.84 -14.48
N ILE A 244 13.93 5.70 -13.72
CA ILE A 244 13.95 6.05 -12.31
C ILE A 244 14.98 5.24 -11.50
N GLU A 245 15.12 3.96 -11.78
CA GLU A 245 16.08 3.07 -11.09
C GLU A 245 17.54 3.50 -11.30
N ASP A 246 17.87 4.09 -12.44
CA ASP A 246 19.23 4.65 -12.69
C ASP A 246 19.54 5.85 -11.79
N VAL A 247 18.50 6.56 -11.35
CA VAL A 247 18.61 7.76 -10.52
C VAL A 247 18.60 7.42 -9.02
N THR A 248 17.77 6.45 -8.63
CA THR A 248 17.45 6.18 -7.23
C THR A 248 18.04 4.88 -6.70
N GLY A 249 18.46 3.94 -7.58
CA GLY A 249 18.54 2.54 -7.24
C GLY A 249 17.15 1.94 -6.99
N SER A 250 17.10 0.72 -6.50
CA SER A 250 15.85 -0.02 -6.25
C SER A 250 15.98 -0.93 -5.04
N GLN A 251 14.84 -1.39 -4.50
CA GLN A 251 14.74 -2.51 -3.58
C GLN A 251 14.54 -3.81 -4.37
N HIS A 252 14.93 -4.93 -3.79
CA HIS A 252 14.52 -6.24 -4.31
C HIS A 252 13.02 -6.42 -4.10
N ILE A 253 12.39 -7.34 -4.85
CA ILE A 253 10.99 -7.71 -4.66
C ILE A 253 10.89 -9.24 -4.58
N GLY A 254 10.13 -9.74 -3.60
CA GLY A 254 9.92 -11.17 -3.36
C GLY A 254 8.42 -11.50 -3.38
N PHE A 255 8.08 -12.69 -3.91
CA PHE A 255 6.70 -13.14 -4.03
C PHE A 255 6.53 -14.48 -3.32
N GLY A 256 5.42 -14.61 -2.56
CA GLY A 256 5.11 -15.84 -1.84
C GLY A 256 6.02 -16.14 -0.65
N GLU A 257 6.90 -15.20 -0.27
CA GLU A 257 7.81 -15.37 0.85
C GLU A 257 7.02 -15.55 2.16
N PRO A 258 7.43 -16.49 3.02
CA PRO A 258 6.89 -16.56 4.37
C PRO A 258 7.40 -15.35 5.16
N VAL A 259 6.48 -14.59 5.75
CA VAL A 259 6.83 -13.38 6.50
C VAL A 259 6.51 -13.49 7.98
N GLU A 260 5.70 -14.47 8.38
CA GLU A 260 5.32 -14.67 9.79
C GLU A 260 6.54 -15.05 10.64
N GLY A 261 6.78 -14.26 11.68
CA GLY A 261 7.93 -14.45 12.58
C GLY A 261 9.24 -13.85 12.05
N GLU A 262 9.26 -13.33 10.83
CA GLU A 262 10.43 -12.62 10.30
C GLU A 262 10.51 -11.21 10.88
N PHE A 263 11.73 -10.71 11.03
CA PHE A 263 11.94 -9.31 11.41
C PHE A 263 11.88 -8.45 10.13
N VAL A 264 10.95 -7.52 10.10
CA VAL A 264 10.68 -6.67 8.93
C VAL A 264 10.86 -5.19 9.28
N HIS A 265 11.09 -4.39 8.26
CA HIS A 265 11.23 -2.94 8.34
C HIS A 265 10.20 -2.29 7.42
N ALA A 266 9.28 -1.51 7.99
CA ALA A 266 8.31 -0.71 7.23
C ALA A 266 8.78 0.73 7.09
N PHE A 267 8.54 1.31 5.91
CA PHE A 267 8.83 2.71 5.61
C PHE A 267 7.63 3.40 5.00
N GLY A 268 7.40 4.66 5.37
CA GLY A 268 6.27 5.41 4.83
C GLY A 268 6.36 6.91 5.06
N TYR A 269 5.39 7.63 4.50
CA TYR A 269 5.20 9.07 4.67
C TYR A 269 3.83 9.34 5.29
N PRO A 270 3.59 8.96 6.57
CA PRO A 270 2.31 9.15 7.22
C PRO A 270 1.98 10.64 7.36
N ALA A 271 0.71 10.99 7.14
CA ALA A 271 0.23 12.36 7.32
C ALA A 271 -0.12 12.65 8.78
N TYR A 272 -0.44 11.60 9.55
CA TYR A 272 -0.64 11.67 11.00
C TYR A 272 -0.47 10.28 11.62
N GLY A 273 -0.22 10.22 12.94
CA GLY A 273 -0.16 8.98 13.72
C GLY A 273 -1.54 8.59 14.26
N LEU A 274 -1.73 7.31 14.58
CA LEU A 274 -2.98 6.79 15.14
C LEU A 274 -3.28 7.31 16.55
N ASN A 275 -2.23 7.50 17.36
CA ASN A 275 -2.37 7.93 18.75
C ASN A 275 -2.40 9.45 18.91
N ASP A 276 -2.02 10.18 17.89
CA ASP A 276 -1.94 11.63 17.89
C ASP A 276 -2.20 12.21 16.47
N PRO A 277 -3.45 12.06 15.98
CA PRO A 277 -3.81 12.50 14.64
C PRO A 277 -3.61 14.00 14.48
N GLY A 278 -2.79 14.40 13.50
CA GLY A 278 -2.55 15.77 13.12
C GLY A 278 -1.32 16.42 13.73
N ASP A 279 -0.71 15.85 14.78
CA ASP A 279 0.43 16.48 15.46
C ASP A 279 1.76 15.74 15.24
N LYS A 280 1.75 14.38 15.15
CA LYS A 280 3.00 13.62 15.09
C LYS A 280 3.59 13.53 13.70
N TYR A 281 2.76 13.31 12.65
CA TYR A 281 3.23 13.13 11.28
C TYR A 281 2.46 13.99 10.30
N VAL A 282 3.19 14.67 9.44
CA VAL A 282 2.62 15.58 8.41
C VAL A 282 3.05 15.18 6.99
N GLY A 283 3.61 13.98 6.83
CA GLY A 283 4.07 13.47 5.54
C GLY A 283 5.31 14.19 5.00
N SER A 284 6.01 14.95 5.82
CA SER A 284 7.18 15.75 5.39
C SER A 284 8.45 14.92 5.29
N ARG A 285 8.54 13.84 6.07
CA ARG A 285 9.71 12.97 6.17
C ARG A 285 9.32 11.50 6.13
N MET A 286 10.29 10.65 5.80
CA MET A 286 10.14 9.21 5.85
C MET A 286 10.19 8.72 7.29
N ILE A 287 9.17 7.96 7.69
CA ILE A 287 9.05 7.30 8.98
C ILE A 287 9.39 5.84 8.81
N HIS A 288 9.96 5.25 9.84
CA HIS A 288 10.38 3.87 9.91
C HIS A 288 9.75 3.18 11.11
N CYS A 289 9.28 1.96 10.88
CA CYS A 289 8.96 1.00 11.93
C CYS A 289 9.74 -0.29 11.68
N ALA A 290 10.01 -1.06 12.72
CA ALA A 290 10.66 -2.34 12.61
C ALA A 290 10.21 -3.29 13.72
N GLY A 291 9.91 -4.51 13.38
CA GLY A 291 9.43 -5.50 14.34
C GLY A 291 9.32 -6.90 13.77
N THR A 292 9.01 -7.84 14.66
CA THR A 292 8.66 -9.20 14.24
C THR A 292 7.25 -9.23 13.71
N SER A 293 7.08 -9.71 12.49
CA SER A 293 5.78 -9.80 11.84
C SER A 293 4.89 -10.87 12.46
N HIS A 294 3.59 -10.63 12.44
CA HIS A 294 2.56 -11.57 12.90
C HIS A 294 1.38 -11.60 11.91
N PRO A 295 0.58 -12.69 11.91
CA PRO A 295 -0.58 -12.80 11.05
C PRO A 295 -1.58 -11.68 11.28
N GLY A 296 -2.16 -11.16 10.21
CA GLY A 296 -3.28 -10.22 10.27
C GLY A 296 -4.58 -10.91 10.70
N PRO A 297 -5.52 -10.17 11.30
CA PRO A 297 -6.80 -10.70 11.68
C PRO A 297 -7.64 -11.01 10.43
N LYS A 298 -8.27 -12.19 10.42
CA LYS A 298 -9.33 -12.59 9.48
C LYS A 298 -8.96 -12.73 7.98
N VAL A 299 -7.81 -12.26 7.53
CA VAL A 299 -7.39 -12.37 6.12
C VAL A 299 -6.03 -13.05 6.04
N PRO A 300 -5.94 -14.26 5.48
CA PRO A 300 -4.66 -15.01 5.39
C PRO A 300 -3.57 -14.31 4.59
N LEU A 301 -3.94 -13.31 3.79
CA LEU A 301 -3.02 -12.55 2.94
C LEU A 301 -2.49 -11.28 3.61
N LEU A 302 -2.99 -10.94 4.81
CA LEU A 302 -2.48 -9.83 5.61
C LEU A 302 -1.55 -10.32 6.72
N TRP A 303 -0.54 -9.53 6.98
CA TRP A 303 0.35 -9.66 8.11
C TRP A 303 0.79 -8.27 8.55
N GLY A 304 1.29 -8.12 9.75
CA GLY A 304 1.63 -6.80 10.26
C GLY A 304 2.69 -6.80 11.33
N GLU A 305 3.06 -5.63 11.75
CA GLU A 305 4.01 -5.36 12.82
C GLU A 305 3.53 -4.17 13.67
N THR A 306 4.10 -4.06 14.86
CA THR A 306 3.84 -2.91 15.75
C THR A 306 4.38 -1.63 15.12
N CYS A 307 3.47 -0.69 14.79
CA CYS A 307 3.81 0.52 14.08
C CYS A 307 2.68 1.54 14.20
N ASP A 308 3.00 2.80 14.45
CA ASP A 308 2.01 3.87 14.61
C ASP A 308 1.79 4.72 13.35
N MET A 309 2.38 4.33 12.23
CA MET A 309 2.10 4.97 10.94
C MET A 309 0.64 4.80 10.54
N SER A 310 0.06 5.83 9.92
CA SER A 310 -1.33 5.91 9.49
C SER A 310 -1.45 6.44 8.07
N ALA A 311 -2.52 7.20 7.77
CA ALA A 311 -2.81 7.75 6.44
C ALA A 311 -1.57 8.38 5.80
N GLY A 312 -1.32 8.07 4.53
CA GLY A 312 -0.12 8.46 3.78
C GLY A 312 1.00 7.41 3.77
N SER A 313 1.06 6.50 4.77
CA SER A 313 1.99 5.35 4.72
C SER A 313 1.54 4.25 3.75
N SER A 314 0.28 4.27 3.32
CA SER A 314 -0.31 3.37 2.31
C SER A 314 0.62 3.13 1.14
N GLY A 315 0.84 1.86 0.76
CA GLY A 315 1.75 1.47 -0.32
C GLY A 315 3.24 1.50 0.05
N GLY A 316 3.58 1.91 1.28
CA GLY A 316 4.95 1.84 1.79
C GLY A 316 5.46 0.41 1.86
N PRO A 317 6.75 0.17 1.65
CA PRO A 317 7.32 -1.17 1.60
C PRO A 317 7.46 -1.75 3.01
N HIS A 318 7.17 -3.05 3.13
CA HIS A 318 7.66 -3.86 4.22
C HIS A 318 8.81 -4.71 3.69
N LEU A 319 10.00 -4.50 4.25
CA LEU A 319 11.25 -5.06 3.78
C LEU A 319 11.69 -6.20 4.70
N ALA A 320 11.76 -7.42 4.17
CA ALA A 320 12.49 -8.51 4.78
C ALA A 320 13.97 -8.45 4.38
N HIS A 321 14.84 -9.09 5.15
CA HIS A 321 16.30 -9.16 4.91
C HIS A 321 16.92 -7.77 4.70
N PHE A 322 16.44 -6.78 5.43
CA PHE A 322 16.90 -5.40 5.29
C PHE A 322 18.28 -5.22 5.93
N ASP A 323 19.27 -4.81 5.14
CA ASP A 323 20.59 -4.42 5.63
C ASP A 323 20.58 -2.90 5.93
N THR A 324 20.58 -2.57 7.21
CA THR A 324 20.56 -1.17 7.69
C THR A 324 21.78 -0.36 7.27
N ARG A 325 22.87 -1.00 6.86
CA ARG A 325 24.10 -0.30 6.39
C ARG A 325 23.98 0.14 4.92
N THR A 326 23.33 -0.67 4.10
CA THR A 326 23.15 -0.38 2.67
C THR A 326 21.79 0.27 2.39
N GLY A 327 20.81 0.07 3.27
CA GLY A 327 19.43 0.46 3.06
C GLY A 327 18.72 -0.36 1.99
N ILE A 328 19.19 -1.61 1.73
CA ILE A 328 18.61 -2.53 0.76
C ILE A 328 17.96 -3.69 1.49
N GLY A 329 16.77 -4.07 1.02
CA GLY A 329 16.02 -5.24 1.47
C GLY A 329 15.17 -5.81 0.35
N THR A 330 14.28 -6.73 0.71
CA THR A 330 13.33 -7.35 -0.21
C THR A 330 11.91 -6.91 0.15
N VAL A 331 11.22 -6.24 -0.74
CA VAL A 331 9.80 -5.89 -0.57
C VAL A 331 8.98 -7.19 -0.60
N VAL A 332 8.37 -7.53 0.52
CA VAL A 332 7.53 -8.73 0.70
C VAL A 332 6.05 -8.39 0.97
N GLY A 333 5.77 -7.11 1.15
CA GLY A 333 4.44 -6.57 1.33
C GLY A 333 4.42 -5.06 1.14
N VAL A 334 3.22 -4.51 0.98
CA VAL A 334 2.97 -3.07 0.95
C VAL A 334 1.90 -2.71 1.98
N THR A 335 2.06 -1.61 2.67
CA THR A 335 1.10 -1.11 3.67
C THR A 335 -0.28 -0.96 3.05
N THR A 336 -1.29 -1.59 3.65
CA THR A 336 -2.69 -1.53 3.22
C THR A 336 -3.59 -0.85 4.24
N THR A 337 -3.50 -1.25 5.51
CA THR A 337 -4.39 -0.76 6.58
C THR A 337 -3.69 -0.79 7.93
N ASN A 338 -4.36 -0.30 8.94
CA ASN A 338 -3.91 -0.35 10.33
C ASN A 338 -5.07 -0.76 11.24
N GLU A 339 -4.76 -1.12 12.47
CA GLU A 339 -5.74 -1.40 13.51
C GLU A 339 -5.65 -0.32 14.58
N GLU A 340 -6.77 0.38 14.81
CA GLU A 340 -6.92 1.23 15.99
C GLU A 340 -7.20 0.35 17.21
N LEU A 341 -6.31 0.39 18.20
CA LEU A 341 -6.47 -0.33 19.45
C LEU A 341 -7.04 0.59 20.52
N ALA A 342 -8.11 0.14 21.17
CA ALA A 342 -8.65 0.84 22.34
C ALA A 342 -7.67 0.75 23.52
N GLY A 343 -7.45 1.86 24.24
CA GLY A 343 -6.75 1.83 25.52
C GLY A 343 -5.25 2.07 25.52
N GLY A 344 -4.70 2.72 24.49
CA GLY A 344 -3.29 3.17 24.47
C GLY A 344 -2.27 2.06 24.18
N GLN A 345 -2.71 0.97 23.56
CA GLN A 345 -1.80 -0.03 22.99
C GLN A 345 -1.18 0.52 21.71
N THR A 346 0.05 0.10 21.42
CA THR A 346 0.70 0.46 20.15
C THR A 346 -0.04 -0.22 19.00
N PRO A 347 -0.46 0.52 17.97
CA PRO A 347 -1.23 -0.03 16.87
C PRO A 347 -0.40 -0.99 16.02
N THR A 348 -1.09 -1.78 15.21
CA THR A 348 -0.48 -2.63 14.19
C THR A 348 -0.70 -2.03 12.81
N LEU A 349 0.37 -1.96 12.04
CA LEU A 349 0.33 -1.63 10.62
C LEU A 349 0.32 -2.92 9.82
N TYR A 350 -0.69 -3.10 8.96
CA TYR A 350 -0.85 -4.30 8.15
C TYR A 350 -0.39 -4.09 6.72
N ALA A 351 0.25 -5.12 6.18
CA ALA A 351 0.69 -5.20 4.80
C ALA A 351 -0.07 -6.28 4.04
N THR A 352 -0.33 -6.03 2.77
CA THR A 352 -0.74 -7.03 1.78
C THR A 352 0.45 -7.88 1.41
N ARG A 353 0.31 -9.22 1.51
CA ARG A 353 1.34 -10.17 1.06
C ARG A 353 1.46 -10.14 -0.46
N LEU A 354 2.69 -10.09 -0.97
CA LEU A 354 2.95 -10.19 -2.40
C LEU A 354 2.91 -11.66 -2.85
N GLY A 355 1.71 -12.15 -3.16
CA GLY A 355 1.47 -13.50 -3.71
C GLY A 355 1.41 -13.50 -5.24
N ASP A 356 0.83 -14.57 -5.81
CA ASP A 356 0.72 -14.78 -7.28
C ASP A 356 0.04 -13.61 -8.01
N SER A 357 -0.91 -12.94 -7.37
CA SER A 357 -1.59 -11.75 -7.93
C SER A 357 -0.59 -10.62 -8.15
N ALA A 358 0.16 -10.26 -7.13
CA ALA A 358 1.18 -9.23 -7.22
C ALA A 358 2.33 -9.61 -8.18
N HIS A 359 2.69 -10.90 -8.25
CA HIS A 359 3.68 -11.39 -9.20
C HIS A 359 3.24 -11.17 -10.65
N ARG A 360 1.97 -11.46 -10.98
CA ARG A 360 1.43 -11.18 -12.33
C ARG A 360 1.45 -9.69 -12.67
N LEU A 361 1.13 -8.83 -11.71
CA LEU A 361 1.23 -7.37 -11.88
C LEU A 361 2.67 -6.95 -12.18
N TYR A 362 3.62 -7.48 -11.43
CA TYR A 362 5.04 -7.20 -11.62
C TYR A 362 5.54 -7.68 -12.97
N ASP A 363 5.18 -8.92 -13.38
CA ASP A 363 5.52 -9.45 -14.69
C ASP A 363 4.98 -8.59 -15.83
N TRP A 364 3.76 -8.06 -15.67
CA TRP A 364 3.24 -7.09 -16.64
C TRP A 364 4.03 -5.78 -16.61
N ALA A 365 4.25 -5.20 -15.42
CA ALA A 365 4.83 -3.87 -15.28
C ALA A 365 6.27 -3.80 -15.80
N GLN A 366 7.12 -4.80 -15.48
CA GLN A 366 8.54 -4.80 -15.83
C GLN A 366 8.82 -4.85 -17.35
N TRP A 367 7.82 -5.25 -18.15
CA TRP A 367 7.94 -5.30 -19.62
C TRP A 367 7.26 -4.13 -20.33
N CYS A 368 6.54 -3.25 -19.62
CA CYS A 368 5.97 -2.03 -20.21
C CYS A 368 7.07 -1.02 -20.51
N GLN A 369 7.11 -0.57 -21.79
CA GLN A 369 8.09 0.44 -22.28
C GLN A 369 7.42 1.80 -22.47
#